data_67f034769d7120fcda1fe851fe7bf8f8
#
_entry.id   67f034769d7120fcda1fe851fe7bf8f8
#
_cell.length_a   1.000
_cell.length_b   1.000
_cell.length_c   1.000
_cell.angle_alpha   90.00
_cell.angle_beta   90.00
_cell.angle_gamma   90.00
#
_symmetry.space_group_name_H-M   'P 1'
#
loop_
_entity.id
_entity.type
_entity.pdbx_description
1 polymer ?
#
loop_
_entity_poly.entity_id
_entity_poly.type
_entity_poly.pdbx_seq_one_letter_code
_entity_poly.pdbx_strand_id
1 'polypeptide(L)'
;MFGYKDTNVSEKTESVEAVGDKSTTEKSNADDSVLYSVSEGTAILLSQVNDATFASEVLGKGIAVIPSKGEVVAPCDAVVETVFDTKHAVGLSTESGMELLIHIGINTVELNGKYFTSHVKNGDHVKKGQLLVSFDMEKVKAAGYDVTTPLIVTNSDDYKDVKILSEDSVTPSDKVLEIVK
;
A
#
# COMPACT_ATOMS: atom_id res chain seq x y z
N MET A 1 42.31 17.77 -33.30
CA MET A 1 41.82 17.42 -33.22
C MET A 1 41.30 16.97 -32.62
N PHE A 2 41.20 16.96 -32.50
CA PHE A 2 40.38 16.48 -32.01
C PHE A 2 39.67 16.06 -31.46
N GLY A 3 39.63 16.28 -31.31
CA GLY A 3 38.62 15.80 -30.98
C GLY A 3 38.18 15.55 -30.44
N TYR A 4 38.06 15.54 -30.47
CA TYR A 4 37.19 15.33 -30.08
C TYR A 4 36.75 15.12 -29.52
N LYS A 5 36.68 15.43 -29.45
CA LYS A 5 36.00 15.22 -29.06
C LYS A 5 35.41 14.83 -28.51
N ASP A 6 35.52 15.02 -28.74
CA ASP A 6 34.68 14.72 -28.30
C ASP A 6 34.12 14.42 -27.65
N THR A 7 34.30 14.86 -27.76
CA THR A 7 33.51 14.61 -27.38
C THR A 7 32.93 14.25 -26.79
N ASN A 8 33.03 14.54 -26.92
CA ASN A 8 32.14 14.21 -26.54
C ASN A 8 31.55 13.90 -25.90
N VAL A 9 31.74 14.33 -26.02
CA VAL A 9 30.89 13.98 -25.63
C VAL A 9 30.26 13.72 -24.95
N SER A 10 30.35 13.95 -25.03
CA SER A 10 29.47 13.62 -24.65
C SER A 10 28.89 13.40 -24.02
N GLU A 11 28.69 13.54 -24.08
CA GLU A 11 27.82 13.29 -23.67
C GLU A 11 27.20 13.06 -23.14
N LYS A 12 27.53 13.41 -23.25
CA LYS A 12 26.61 13.18 -22.89
C LYS A 12 26.05 12.79 -22.22
N THR A 13 26.39 13.11 -22.27
CA THR A 13 25.47 12.75 -21.77
C THR A 13 25.01 12.55 -21.12
N GLU A 14 24.98 12.80 -21.17
CA GLU A 14 24.14 12.62 -20.75
C GLU A 14 23.52 12.40 -20.23
N SER A 15 23.95 12.90 -20.32
CA SER A 15 22.97 12.71 -20.10
C SER A 15 22.47 12.41 -19.54
N VAL A 16 22.70 12.59 -19.61
CA VAL A 16 21.82 12.29 -19.29
C VAL A 16 21.48 12.13 -18.58
N GLU A 17 21.30 12.25 -18.46
CA GLU A 17 20.56 12.08 -17.99
C GLU A 17 20.09 11.90 -17.47
N ALA A 18 20.49 12.28 -17.59
CA ALA A 18 19.62 12.11 -17.32
C ALA A 18 19.11 11.91 -16.91
N VAL A 19 19.08 11.99 -16.81
CA VAL A 19 18.25 11.78 -16.82
C VAL A 19 17.83 11.45 -16.11
N GLY A 20 17.93 11.39 -16.02
CA GLY A 20 17.15 11.01 -15.61
C GLY A 20 16.94 11.14 -14.85
N ASP A 21 16.86 11.27 -14.65
CA ASP A 21 16.42 11.40 -14.20
C ASP A 21 15.86 11.90 -13.88
N LYS A 22 15.99 12.17 -13.93
CA LYS A 22 15.15 12.93 -13.69
C LYS A 22 13.92 12.73 -13.43
N SER A 23 13.74 12.42 -13.83
CA SER A 23 12.47 11.92 -13.66
C SER A 23 12.14 11.54 -12.28
N THR A 24 13.02 11.29 -11.55
CA THR A 24 12.74 10.98 -10.23
C THR A 24 12.14 12.10 -9.52
N THR A 25 12.45 13.22 -9.94
CA THR A 25 12.00 14.33 -9.20
C THR A 25 10.55 14.41 -9.14
N GLU A 26 9.90 14.08 -10.20
CA GLU A 26 8.53 14.33 -10.14
C GLU A 26 7.83 13.42 -9.25
N LYS A 27 8.41 12.29 -8.98
CA LYS A 27 7.71 11.50 -8.09
C LYS A 27 7.84 11.98 -6.73
N SER A 28 8.77 12.79 -6.45
CA SER A 28 8.79 13.35 -5.14
C SER A 28 7.60 14.25 -4.92
N ASN A 29 6.89 14.56 -5.96
CA ASN A 29 5.69 15.32 -5.80
C ASN A 29 4.56 14.48 -5.31
N ALA A 30 4.70 13.18 -5.36
CA ALA A 30 3.67 12.32 -4.84
C ALA A 30 3.56 12.62 -3.36
N ASP A 31 2.38 12.98 -2.95
CA ASP A 31 2.12 13.30 -1.57
C ASP A 31 1.84 12.01 -0.81
N ASP A 32 2.90 11.38 -0.35
CA ASP A 32 2.77 10.14 0.40
C ASP A 32 2.43 10.37 1.85
N SER A 33 2.12 11.62 2.23
CA SER A 33 1.56 11.87 3.55
C SER A 33 0.08 11.56 3.62
N VAL A 34 -0.54 11.23 2.49
CA VAL A 34 -1.96 10.89 2.44
C VAL A 34 -2.11 9.50 1.86
N LEU A 35 -2.90 8.67 2.51
CA LEU A 35 -3.20 7.32 2.03
C LEU A 35 -4.67 7.24 1.62
N TYR A 36 -4.89 6.53 0.52
CA TYR A 36 -6.22 6.32 -0.04
C TYR A 36 -6.74 4.95 0.37
N SER A 37 -8.04 4.75 0.25
CA SER A 37 -8.62 3.47 0.64
C SER A 37 -8.06 2.34 -0.22
N VAL A 38 -7.81 1.20 0.42
CA VAL A 38 -7.27 0.01 -0.26
C VAL A 38 -8.35 -0.78 -0.97
N SER A 39 -9.62 -0.43 -0.76
CA SER A 39 -10.73 -1.17 -1.36
C SER A 39 -11.97 -0.30 -1.36
N GLU A 40 -12.92 -0.65 -2.21
CA GLU A 40 -14.25 -0.09 -2.14
C GLU A 40 -15.00 -0.77 -1.00
N GLY A 41 -15.66 -0.02 -0.14
CA GLY A 41 -16.40 -0.60 0.97
C GLY A 41 -16.68 0.40 2.07
N THR A 42 -16.62 -0.05 3.30
CA THR A 42 -16.92 0.76 4.49
C THR A 42 -15.66 0.88 5.34
N ALA A 43 -15.18 2.11 5.53
CA ALA A 43 -14.02 2.38 6.38
C ALA A 43 -14.47 2.44 7.84
N ILE A 44 -13.74 1.75 8.71
CA ILE A 44 -14.01 1.72 10.14
C ILE A 44 -12.71 1.94 10.91
N LEU A 45 -12.83 2.35 12.16
CA LEU A 45 -11.67 2.54 13.02
C LEU A 45 -11.06 1.18 13.37
N LEU A 46 -9.75 1.15 13.59
CA LEU A 46 -9.09 -0.09 14.00
C LEU A 46 -9.69 -0.64 15.28
N SER A 47 -10.11 0.24 16.20
CA SER A 47 -10.72 -0.20 17.47
C SER A 47 -12.00 -0.99 17.24
N GLN A 48 -12.59 -0.90 16.07
CA GLN A 48 -13.83 -1.62 15.74
C GLN A 48 -13.56 -2.97 15.05
N VAL A 49 -12.30 -3.27 14.76
CA VAL A 49 -11.93 -4.54 14.14
C VAL A 49 -12.06 -5.67 15.15
N ASN A 50 -12.63 -6.78 14.72
CA ASN A 50 -12.87 -7.92 15.62
C ASN A 50 -11.60 -8.78 15.76
N ASP A 51 -10.54 -8.15 16.21
CA ASP A 51 -9.25 -8.80 16.45
C ASP A 51 -8.43 -7.88 17.36
N ALA A 52 -8.05 -8.37 18.52
CA ALA A 52 -7.38 -7.55 19.51
C ALA A 52 -6.03 -7.01 19.04
N THR A 53 -5.32 -7.76 18.19
CA THR A 53 -4.02 -7.32 17.70
C THR A 53 -4.15 -6.05 16.87
N PHE A 54 -5.18 -5.97 16.02
CA PHE A 54 -5.41 -4.77 15.22
C PHE A 54 -6.10 -3.68 16.04
N ALA A 55 -7.09 -4.07 16.85
CA ALA A 55 -7.89 -3.09 17.60
C ALA A 55 -7.06 -2.34 18.63
N SER A 56 -6.02 -2.98 19.18
CA SER A 56 -5.16 -2.36 20.20
C SER A 56 -4.08 -1.47 19.60
N GLU A 57 -3.94 -1.48 18.26
CA GLU A 57 -2.92 -0.74 17.55
C GLU A 57 -1.49 -1.17 17.91
N VAL A 58 -1.31 -2.39 18.38
CA VAL A 58 0.02 -2.88 18.73
C VAL A 58 0.91 -3.01 17.50
N LEU A 59 0.34 -3.21 16.33
CA LEU A 59 1.10 -3.29 15.07
C LEU A 59 1.32 -1.91 14.45
N GLY A 60 0.61 -0.89 14.92
CA GLY A 60 0.67 0.45 14.40
C GLY A 60 -0.71 1.04 14.24
N LYS A 61 -0.75 2.34 13.94
CA LYS A 61 -2.00 3.06 13.73
C LYS A 61 -2.44 2.92 12.28
N GLY A 62 -3.72 3.05 12.05
CA GLY A 62 -4.26 2.95 10.70
C GLY A 62 -5.76 2.98 10.68
N ILE A 63 -6.34 2.30 9.70
CA ILE A 63 -7.77 2.23 9.49
C ILE A 63 -8.08 0.85 8.91
N ALA A 64 -9.33 0.44 8.95
CA ALA A 64 -9.72 -0.81 8.29
C ALA A 64 -10.85 -0.53 7.32
N VAL A 65 -10.96 -1.36 6.29
CA VAL A 65 -12.05 -1.29 5.30
C VAL A 65 -12.74 -2.64 5.28
N ILE A 66 -14.06 -2.61 5.35
CA ILE A 66 -14.88 -3.80 5.11
C ILE A 66 -15.18 -3.77 3.62
N PRO A 67 -14.52 -4.60 2.80
CA PRO A 67 -14.62 -4.46 1.35
C PRO A 67 -15.98 -4.92 0.84
N SER A 68 -16.44 -4.24 -0.21
CA SER A 68 -17.67 -4.63 -0.90
C SER A 68 -17.35 -5.48 -2.13
N LYS A 69 -16.07 -5.59 -2.50
CA LYS A 69 -15.65 -6.49 -3.57
C LYS A 69 -14.23 -6.98 -3.26
N GLY A 70 -13.88 -8.09 -3.89
CA GLY A 70 -12.64 -8.80 -3.56
C GLY A 70 -11.42 -8.25 -4.27
N GLU A 71 -11.17 -6.96 -4.14
CA GLU A 71 -10.00 -6.31 -4.74
C GLU A 71 -9.34 -5.39 -3.73
N VAL A 72 -8.03 -5.51 -3.62
CA VAL A 72 -7.22 -4.66 -2.75
C VAL A 72 -6.18 -3.96 -3.59
N VAL A 73 -6.12 -2.64 -3.48
CA VAL A 73 -5.26 -1.80 -4.31
C VAL A 73 -4.27 -1.01 -3.44
N ALA A 74 -3.22 -0.49 -4.08
CA ALA A 74 -2.21 0.28 -3.39
C ALA A 74 -2.80 1.62 -2.90
N PRO A 75 -2.56 1.99 -1.62
CA PRO A 75 -3.09 3.24 -1.07
C PRO A 75 -2.27 4.46 -1.45
N CYS A 76 -1.09 4.25 -2.03
CA CYS A 76 -0.18 5.30 -2.47
C CYS A 76 0.86 4.65 -3.38
N ASP A 77 1.71 5.48 -3.98
CA ASP A 77 2.87 4.99 -4.73
C ASP A 77 3.84 4.35 -3.73
N ALA A 78 4.31 3.17 -4.04
CA ALA A 78 5.13 2.40 -3.07
C ALA A 78 5.92 1.30 -3.77
N VAL A 79 6.76 0.63 -3.00
CA VAL A 79 7.45 -0.58 -3.42
C VAL A 79 6.90 -1.74 -2.60
N VAL A 80 6.65 -2.86 -3.25
CA VAL A 80 6.19 -4.07 -2.56
C VAL A 80 7.39 -4.68 -1.86
N GLU A 81 7.40 -4.61 -0.53
CA GLU A 81 8.47 -5.21 0.26
C GLU A 81 8.28 -6.70 0.37
N THR A 82 7.05 -7.12 0.61
CA THR A 82 6.75 -8.54 0.71
C THR A 82 5.30 -8.82 0.38
N VAL A 83 5.09 -9.92 -0.33
CA VAL A 83 3.77 -10.55 -0.43
C VAL A 83 3.90 -11.83 0.37
N PHE A 84 3.05 -12.00 1.37
CA PHE A 84 3.09 -13.22 2.17
C PHE A 84 2.76 -14.42 1.31
N ASP A 85 3.39 -15.57 1.59
CA ASP A 85 3.16 -16.79 0.79
C ASP A 85 1.69 -17.15 0.74
N THR A 86 0.96 -16.86 1.79
CA THR A 86 -0.47 -17.11 1.89
C THR A 86 -1.31 -16.00 1.26
N LYS A 87 -0.69 -14.97 0.69
CA LYS A 87 -1.29 -13.91 -0.12
C LYS A 87 -2.36 -13.08 0.58
N HIS A 88 -2.50 -13.26 1.88
CA HIS A 88 -3.49 -12.50 2.67
C HIS A 88 -2.92 -11.18 3.18
N ALA A 89 -1.63 -10.95 3.04
CA ALA A 89 -1.00 -9.73 3.55
C ALA A 89 0.09 -9.25 2.59
N VAL A 90 0.21 -7.93 2.50
CA VAL A 90 1.20 -7.27 1.65
C VAL A 90 1.85 -6.16 2.45
N GLY A 91 3.18 -6.13 2.47
CA GLY A 91 3.95 -5.04 3.06
C GLY A 91 4.45 -4.12 1.97
N LEU A 92 4.32 -2.82 2.18
CA LEU A 92 4.74 -1.80 1.24
C LEU A 92 5.66 -0.81 1.94
N SER A 93 6.55 -0.18 1.18
CA SER A 93 7.33 0.94 1.70
C SER A 93 7.25 2.10 0.71
N THR A 94 7.24 3.33 1.22
CA THR A 94 7.25 4.51 0.38
C THR A 94 8.64 5.10 0.30
N GLU A 95 8.84 5.98 -0.66
CA GLU A 95 10.12 6.64 -0.82
C GLU A 95 10.50 7.46 0.40
N SER A 96 9.54 8.00 1.10
CA SER A 96 9.80 8.79 2.32
C SER A 96 10.07 7.93 3.55
N GLY A 97 9.97 6.61 3.44
CA GLY A 97 10.28 5.71 4.55
C GLY A 97 9.08 5.23 5.34
N MET A 98 7.86 5.50 4.88
CA MET A 98 6.67 4.99 5.54
C MET A 98 6.53 3.50 5.24
N GLU A 99 6.20 2.72 6.27
CA GLU A 99 6.04 1.27 6.15
C GLU A 99 4.59 0.92 6.37
N LEU A 100 4.02 0.18 5.44
CA LEU A 100 2.60 -0.15 5.45
C LEU A 100 2.39 -1.65 5.44
N LEU A 101 1.36 -2.08 6.14
CA LEU A 101 0.89 -3.46 6.10
C LEU A 101 -0.59 -3.44 5.73
N ILE A 102 -0.95 -4.18 4.69
CA ILE A 102 -2.34 -4.40 4.34
C ILE A 102 -2.62 -5.86 4.65
N HIS A 103 -3.58 -6.11 5.54
CA HIS A 103 -3.92 -7.47 5.99
C HIS A 103 -5.34 -7.78 5.56
N ILE A 104 -5.48 -8.71 4.62
CA ILE A 104 -6.78 -8.98 3.99
C ILE A 104 -7.53 -10.02 4.79
N GLY A 105 -8.54 -9.56 5.52
CA GLY A 105 -9.36 -10.41 6.37
C GLY A 105 -8.70 -10.70 7.71
N ILE A 106 -9.44 -11.38 8.57
CA ILE A 106 -9.02 -11.71 9.93
C ILE A 106 -8.80 -13.22 9.98
N ASN A 107 -7.61 -13.64 10.44
CA ASN A 107 -7.20 -15.04 10.53
C ASN A 107 -7.14 -15.75 9.17
N THR A 108 -7.14 -15.01 8.09
CA THR A 108 -7.15 -15.58 6.73
C THR A 108 -5.85 -16.26 6.35
N VAL A 109 -4.79 -16.10 7.16
CA VAL A 109 -3.56 -16.88 7.00
C VAL A 109 -3.88 -18.38 7.01
N GLU A 110 -4.93 -18.79 7.72
CA GLU A 110 -5.32 -20.19 7.84
C GLU A 110 -5.82 -20.79 6.54
N LEU A 111 -6.16 -19.94 5.56
CA LEU A 111 -6.60 -20.42 4.24
C LEU A 111 -5.44 -20.86 3.35
N ASN A 112 -4.18 -20.59 3.77
CA ASN A 112 -2.98 -20.98 3.04
C ASN A 112 -2.98 -20.53 1.57
N GLY A 113 -3.49 -19.31 1.33
CA GLY A 113 -3.52 -18.73 -0.01
C GLY A 113 -4.74 -19.11 -0.83
N LYS A 114 -5.59 -20.00 -0.30
CA LYS A 114 -6.78 -20.41 -1.02
C LYS A 114 -7.73 -19.22 -1.15
N TYR A 115 -8.23 -19.01 -2.35
CA TYR A 115 -9.15 -17.93 -2.73
C TYR A 115 -8.46 -16.58 -2.93
N PHE A 116 -7.12 -16.51 -2.83
CA PHE A 116 -6.37 -15.27 -3.01
C PHE A 116 -5.47 -15.37 -4.24
N THR A 117 -5.36 -14.28 -4.99
CA THR A 117 -4.46 -14.18 -6.15
C THR A 117 -3.64 -12.91 -6.00
N SER A 118 -2.31 -13.05 -5.97
CA SER A 118 -1.44 -11.88 -5.95
C SER A 118 -1.17 -11.43 -7.38
N HIS A 119 -1.26 -10.13 -7.61
CA HIS A 119 -0.97 -9.51 -8.90
C HIS A 119 0.36 -8.78 -8.90
N VAL A 120 1.09 -8.87 -7.79
CA VAL A 120 2.41 -8.24 -7.63
C VAL A 120 3.34 -9.22 -6.93
N LYS A 121 4.62 -8.90 -6.95
CA LYS A 121 5.63 -9.69 -6.27
C LYS A 121 6.60 -8.76 -5.56
N ASN A 122 7.42 -9.32 -4.68
CA ASN A 122 8.41 -8.56 -3.94
C ASN A 122 9.29 -7.77 -4.89
N GLY A 123 9.49 -6.50 -4.58
CA GLY A 123 10.31 -5.60 -5.37
C GLY A 123 9.57 -4.79 -6.42
N ASP A 124 8.30 -5.11 -6.68
CA ASP A 124 7.53 -4.35 -7.67
C ASP A 124 7.28 -2.93 -7.19
N HIS A 125 7.37 -1.99 -8.12
CA HIS A 125 6.94 -0.62 -7.89
C HIS A 125 5.48 -0.52 -8.27
N VAL A 126 4.66 0.03 -7.38
CA VAL A 126 3.22 0.14 -7.61
C VAL A 126 2.80 1.59 -7.50
N LYS A 127 1.73 1.93 -8.23
CA LYS A 127 1.13 3.25 -8.19
C LYS A 127 -0.14 3.20 -7.36
N LYS A 128 -0.51 4.34 -6.80
CA LYS A 128 -1.78 4.46 -6.09
C LYS A 128 -2.90 3.89 -6.95
N GLY A 129 -3.73 3.04 -6.36
CA GLY A 129 -4.86 2.43 -7.05
C GLY A 129 -4.53 1.18 -7.85
N GLN A 130 -3.27 0.80 -7.95
CA GLN A 130 -2.88 -0.41 -8.69
C GLN A 130 -3.31 -1.65 -7.92
N LEU A 131 -3.89 -2.62 -8.62
CA LEU A 131 -4.37 -3.85 -8.00
C LEU A 131 -3.21 -4.65 -7.43
N LEU A 132 -3.31 -5.01 -6.16
CA LEU A 132 -2.29 -5.79 -5.46
C LEU A 132 -2.72 -7.26 -5.33
N VAL A 133 -3.90 -7.49 -4.79
CA VAL A 133 -4.43 -8.83 -4.54
C VAL A 133 -5.91 -8.83 -4.84
N SER A 134 -6.38 -9.89 -5.48
CA SER A 134 -7.81 -10.13 -5.60
C SER A 134 -8.15 -11.40 -4.84
N PHE A 135 -9.38 -11.50 -4.35
CA PHE A 135 -9.80 -12.68 -3.61
C PHE A 135 -11.27 -12.94 -3.81
N ASP A 136 -11.64 -14.22 -3.64
CA ASP A 136 -13.04 -14.64 -3.77
C ASP A 136 -13.73 -14.37 -2.44
N MET A 137 -14.33 -13.18 -2.33
CA MET A 137 -14.89 -12.71 -1.07
C MET A 137 -16.00 -13.64 -0.56
N GLU A 138 -16.83 -14.15 -1.47
CA GLU A 138 -17.92 -15.02 -1.06
C GLU A 138 -17.40 -16.33 -0.48
N LYS A 139 -16.36 -16.90 -1.07
CA LYS A 139 -15.79 -18.15 -0.58
C LYS A 139 -15.03 -17.95 0.73
N VAL A 140 -14.35 -16.81 0.89
CA VAL A 140 -13.68 -16.49 2.14
C VAL A 140 -14.73 -16.38 3.26
N LYS A 141 -15.82 -15.67 3.00
CA LYS A 141 -16.89 -15.55 3.99
C LYS A 141 -17.54 -16.89 4.27
N ALA A 142 -17.78 -17.68 3.23
CA ALA A 142 -18.40 -19.00 3.39
C ALA A 142 -17.53 -19.94 4.21
N ALA A 143 -16.23 -19.74 4.17
CA ALA A 143 -15.29 -20.52 4.99
C ALA A 143 -15.25 -20.06 6.44
N GLY A 144 -16.01 -19.00 6.78
CA GLY A 144 -16.13 -18.53 8.16
C GLY A 144 -15.23 -17.37 8.54
N TYR A 145 -14.59 -16.70 7.58
CA TYR A 145 -13.64 -15.63 7.87
C TYR A 145 -14.25 -14.26 7.64
N ASP A 146 -13.85 -13.32 8.50
CA ASP A 146 -14.18 -11.92 8.39
C ASP A 146 -13.25 -11.32 7.33
N VAL A 147 -13.82 -10.58 6.37
CA VAL A 147 -13.03 -10.00 5.27
C VAL A 147 -12.54 -8.59 5.57
N THR A 148 -12.79 -8.05 6.75
CA THR A 148 -12.30 -6.74 7.16
C THR A 148 -10.79 -6.66 6.92
N THR A 149 -10.35 -5.58 6.30
CA THR A 149 -8.98 -5.44 5.78
C THR A 149 -8.31 -4.23 6.42
N PRO A 150 -7.49 -4.43 7.46
CA PRO A 150 -6.71 -3.33 8.05
C PRO A 150 -5.62 -2.81 7.11
N LEU A 151 -5.44 -1.48 7.14
CA LEU A 151 -4.31 -0.78 6.54
C LEU A 151 -3.58 -0.12 7.69
N ILE A 152 -2.35 -0.57 7.95
CA ILE A 152 -1.58 -0.19 9.13
C ILE A 152 -0.30 0.54 8.70
N VAL A 153 0.00 1.65 9.36
CA VAL A 153 1.32 2.29 9.25
C VAL A 153 2.17 1.67 10.35
N THR A 154 2.99 0.69 10.01
CA THR A 154 3.69 -0.11 11.01
C THR A 154 4.76 0.67 11.75
N ASN A 155 5.31 1.72 11.11
CA ASN A 155 6.24 2.61 11.80
C ASN A 155 5.56 3.93 12.19
N SER A 156 4.30 3.86 12.61
CA SER A 156 3.54 5.06 12.97
C SER A 156 4.16 5.83 14.13
N ASP A 157 4.96 5.18 14.97
CA ASP A 157 5.66 5.86 16.05
C ASP A 157 6.72 6.86 15.56
N ASP A 158 7.12 6.75 14.31
CA ASP A 158 8.07 7.69 13.71
C ASP A 158 7.42 9.02 13.33
N TYR A 159 6.11 9.11 13.44
CA TYR A 159 5.33 10.28 13.01
C TYR A 159 4.59 10.88 14.19
N LYS A 160 4.25 12.17 14.07
CA LYS A 160 3.52 12.85 15.13
C LYS A 160 2.12 12.31 15.28
N ASP A 161 1.47 11.98 14.17
CA ASP A 161 0.09 11.50 14.22
C ASP A 161 -0.27 10.79 12.91
N VAL A 162 -1.28 9.96 12.99
CA VAL A 162 -1.93 9.33 11.84
C VAL A 162 -3.41 9.68 11.98
N LYS A 163 -3.87 10.61 11.15
CA LYS A 163 -5.24 11.15 11.25
C LYS A 163 -6.18 10.39 10.36
N ILE A 164 -7.37 10.15 10.86
CA ILE A 164 -8.45 9.53 10.09
C ILE A 164 -9.13 10.63 9.28
N LEU A 165 -9.19 10.47 7.96
CA LEU A 165 -9.81 11.46 7.07
C LEU A 165 -11.20 11.07 6.63
N SER A 166 -11.50 9.77 6.53
CA SER A 166 -12.81 9.30 6.09
C SER A 166 -13.19 8.05 6.85
N GLU A 167 -14.46 7.95 7.15
CA GLU A 167 -15.10 6.76 7.69
C GLU A 167 -16.32 6.47 6.84
N ASP A 168 -16.94 5.32 7.03
CA ASP A 168 -18.13 4.88 6.31
C ASP A 168 -17.82 4.59 4.84
N SER A 169 -18.62 5.02 3.91
CA SER A 169 -18.53 4.59 2.51
C SER A 169 -17.31 5.20 1.83
N VAL A 170 -16.43 4.37 1.30
CA VAL A 170 -15.20 4.81 0.63
C VAL A 170 -14.95 4.01 -0.65
N THR A 171 -14.18 4.62 -1.55
CA THR A 171 -13.62 3.98 -2.73
C THR A 171 -12.11 4.24 -2.76
N PRO A 172 -11.36 3.57 -3.62
CA PRO A 172 -9.92 3.85 -3.74
C PRO A 172 -9.55 5.29 -4.12
N SER A 173 -10.53 6.09 -4.52
CA SER A 173 -10.30 7.51 -4.78
C SER A 173 -10.43 8.38 -3.54
N ASP A 174 -10.85 7.81 -2.42
CA ASP A 174 -11.08 8.57 -1.19
C ASP A 174 -9.87 8.50 -0.27
N LYS A 175 -9.50 9.65 0.27
CA LYS A 175 -8.43 9.75 1.25
C LYS A 175 -8.93 9.23 2.57
N VAL A 176 -8.18 8.34 3.20
CA VAL A 176 -8.60 7.74 4.47
C VAL A 176 -7.67 8.08 5.63
N LEU A 177 -6.39 8.33 5.36
CA LEU A 177 -5.42 8.65 6.41
C LEU A 177 -4.53 9.80 5.97
N GLU A 178 -4.15 10.61 6.95
CA GLU A 178 -3.11 11.62 6.77
C GLU A 178 -2.02 11.39 7.80
N ILE A 179 -0.78 11.32 7.33
CA ILE A 179 0.38 11.08 8.18
C ILE A 179 1.01 12.43 8.52
N VAL A 180 1.06 12.76 9.80
CA VAL A 180 1.62 14.05 10.25
C VAL A 180 3.06 13.84 10.67
N LYS A 181 3.98 14.51 9.99
CA LYS A 181 5.41 14.37 10.21
C LYS A 181 5.95 15.26 11.30
#